data_a68514addf89ad1ff09ec2aa83867e8d
#
_entry.id   a68514addf89ad1ff09ec2aa83867e8d
#
_cell.length_a   1.000
_cell.length_b   1.000
_cell.length_c   1.000
_cell.angle_alpha   90.00
_cell.angle_beta   90.00
_cell.angle_gamma   90.00
#
_symmetry.space_group_name_H-M   'P 1'
#
loop_
_entity.id
_entity.type
_entity.pdbx_description
1 polymer ?
#
loop_
_entity_poly.entity_id
_entity_poly.type
_entity_poly.pdbx_seq_one_letter_code
_entity_poly.pdbx_strand_id
1 'polypeptide(L)'
;QMCIRDSPRILICVPTGSTPVERKAIQDSALAAGARRVQLIEEPIAAAIGAGLPISEATGSMIVDIGGGTSEIAVMSLGGLVYSKSLRVAGDAMDSAIVNYMRKEYNLLIGDTTAEKIKKEMGTAIPTGTNTYPVKGRDLRSGTPKEVNITEAVSYTHLTLPTRLM
;
A
#
# COMPACT_ATOMS: atom_id res chain seq x y z
N GLN A 1 23.94 -14.97 14.91
CA GLN A 1 24.71 -13.76 15.25
C GLN A 1 25.59 -13.46 14.04
N MET A 2 25.19 -12.48 13.23
CA MET A 2 26.03 -11.95 12.18
C MET A 2 27.09 -11.07 12.82
N CYS A 3 28.37 -11.51 12.79
CA CYS A 3 29.49 -10.69 13.25
C CYS A 3 29.66 -9.54 12.25
N ILE A 4 29.11 -8.38 12.56
CA ILE A 4 29.32 -7.13 11.83
C ILE A 4 30.73 -6.63 12.18
N ARG A 5 31.76 -7.24 11.61
CA ARG A 5 33.13 -6.72 11.73
C ARG A 5 33.43 -5.58 10.78
N ASP A 6 32.63 -5.43 9.72
CA ASP A 6 32.73 -4.32 8.77
C ASP A 6 31.41 -3.56 8.75
N SER A 7 31.46 -2.28 9.10
CA SER A 7 30.30 -1.40 9.05
C SER A 7 29.68 -1.43 7.63
N PRO A 8 28.41 -1.83 7.46
CA PRO A 8 27.82 -2.02 6.14
C PRO A 8 27.59 -0.69 5.42
N ARG A 9 27.57 -0.77 4.10
CA ARG A 9 26.95 0.29 3.29
C ARG A 9 25.46 -0.03 3.18
N ILE A 10 24.62 0.95 3.45
CA ILE A 10 23.16 0.76 3.48
C ILE A 10 22.52 1.67 2.43
N LEU A 11 21.62 1.11 1.65
CA LEU A 11 20.70 1.82 0.77
C LEU A 11 19.30 1.72 1.37
N ILE A 12 18.65 2.86 1.61
CA ILE A 12 17.32 2.92 2.24
C ILE A 12 16.35 3.59 1.28
N CYS A 13 15.21 2.94 1.04
CA CYS A 13 14.11 3.53 0.31
C CYS A 13 13.39 4.56 1.17
N VAL A 14 13.03 5.68 0.58
CA VAL A 14 12.25 6.74 1.22
C VAL A 14 11.12 7.18 0.30
N PRO A 15 9.92 7.47 0.85
CA PRO A 15 8.83 8.03 0.09
C PRO A 15 9.23 9.34 -0.59
N THR A 16 8.70 9.59 -1.79
CA THR A 16 9.00 10.81 -2.57
C THR A 16 8.61 12.08 -1.83
N GLY A 17 7.53 12.01 -1.03
CA GLY A 17 7.04 13.11 -0.20
C GLY A 17 7.80 13.34 1.11
N SER A 18 8.90 12.59 1.37
CA SER A 18 9.68 12.75 2.61
C SER A 18 10.34 14.12 2.68
N THR A 19 10.19 14.78 3.83
CA THR A 19 10.81 16.07 4.11
C THR A 19 12.33 15.94 4.30
N PRO A 20 13.11 17.01 4.10
CA PRO A 20 14.56 16.99 4.37
C PRO A 20 14.89 16.57 5.81
N VAL A 21 14.05 16.91 6.79
CA VAL A 21 14.24 16.55 8.20
C VAL A 21 14.06 15.03 8.39
N GLU A 22 13.01 14.44 7.82
CA GLU A 22 12.77 13.00 7.86
C GLU A 22 13.91 12.23 7.19
N ARG A 23 14.35 12.66 5.99
CA ARG A 23 15.48 12.07 5.27
C ARG A 23 16.77 12.12 6.12
N LYS A 24 17.02 13.24 6.77
CA LYS A 24 18.18 13.40 7.67
C LYS A 24 18.07 12.48 8.89
N ALA A 25 16.90 12.39 9.52
CA ALA A 25 16.67 11.53 10.68
C ALA A 25 16.90 10.03 10.35
N ILE A 26 16.44 9.59 9.16
CA ILE A 26 16.67 8.22 8.68
C ILE A 26 18.16 7.95 8.51
N GLN A 27 18.90 8.87 7.87
CA GLN A 27 20.35 8.74 7.68
C GLN A 27 21.08 8.68 9.01
N ASP A 28 20.79 9.60 9.94
CA ASP A 28 21.43 9.67 11.24
C ASP A 28 21.15 8.42 12.09
N SER A 29 19.90 7.90 12.04
CA SER A 29 19.55 6.67 12.73
C SER A 29 20.33 5.47 12.21
N ALA A 30 20.48 5.35 10.89
CA ALA A 30 21.23 4.26 10.28
C ALA A 30 22.74 4.37 10.58
N LEU A 31 23.31 5.58 10.57
CA LEU A 31 24.70 5.82 10.96
C LEU A 31 24.92 5.50 12.44
N ALA A 32 24.00 5.91 13.33
CA ALA A 32 24.07 5.60 14.75
C ALA A 32 23.95 4.08 15.02
N ALA A 33 23.24 3.35 14.18
CA ALA A 33 23.17 1.89 14.23
C ALA A 33 24.44 1.18 13.71
N GLY A 34 25.46 1.95 13.26
CA GLY A 34 26.76 1.40 12.85
C GLY A 34 26.98 1.29 11.35
N ALA A 35 26.14 1.89 10.53
CA ALA A 35 26.37 1.94 9.07
C ALA A 35 27.60 2.84 8.75
N ARG A 36 28.47 2.36 7.85
CA ARG A 36 29.61 3.14 7.38
C ARG A 36 29.20 4.21 6.38
N ARG A 37 28.19 3.92 5.57
CA ARG A 37 27.66 4.82 4.56
C ARG A 37 26.18 4.53 4.36
N VAL A 38 25.37 5.58 4.33
CA VAL A 38 23.94 5.52 4.05
C VAL A 38 23.67 6.31 2.78
N GLN A 39 22.95 5.69 1.85
CA GLN A 39 22.39 6.33 0.67
C GLN A 39 20.88 6.21 0.71
N LEU A 40 20.18 7.26 0.30
CA LEU A 40 18.74 7.24 0.15
C LEU A 40 18.38 7.09 -1.33
N ILE A 41 17.37 6.29 -1.62
CA ILE A 41 16.75 6.18 -2.93
C ILE A 41 15.26 6.40 -2.78
N GLU A 42 14.66 7.06 -3.73
CA GLU A 42 13.21 7.26 -3.72
C GLU A 42 12.49 5.95 -4.04
N GLU A 43 11.43 5.66 -3.28
CA GLU A 43 10.70 4.40 -3.34
C GLU A 43 10.24 4.04 -4.76
N PRO A 44 9.65 4.96 -5.56
CA PRO A 44 9.27 4.64 -6.93
C PRO A 44 10.44 4.28 -7.86
N ILE A 45 11.61 4.87 -7.63
CA ILE A 45 12.81 4.53 -8.42
C ILE A 45 13.26 3.11 -8.10
N ALA A 46 13.30 2.76 -6.81
CA ALA A 46 13.66 1.41 -6.39
C ALA A 46 12.66 0.36 -6.91
N ALA A 47 11.36 0.67 -6.86
CA ALA A 47 10.31 -0.18 -7.38
C ALA A 47 10.43 -0.37 -8.90
N ALA A 48 10.72 0.70 -9.64
CA ALA A 48 10.92 0.63 -11.09
C ALA A 48 12.13 -0.20 -11.50
N ILE A 49 13.24 -0.07 -10.75
CA ILE A 49 14.43 -0.91 -10.94
C ILE A 49 14.07 -2.38 -10.66
N GLY A 50 13.37 -2.66 -9.57
CA GLY A 50 12.93 -4.02 -9.22
C GLY A 50 11.99 -4.64 -10.25
N ALA A 51 11.16 -3.84 -10.90
CA ALA A 51 10.26 -4.24 -11.98
C ALA A 51 10.98 -4.35 -13.35
N GLY A 52 12.26 -3.99 -13.44
CA GLY A 52 13.03 -4.04 -14.69
C GLY A 52 12.61 -2.99 -15.72
N LEU A 53 12.04 -1.84 -15.28
CA LEU A 53 11.65 -0.78 -16.20
C LEU A 53 12.88 -0.07 -16.78
N PRO A 54 12.85 0.34 -18.06
CA PRO A 54 13.96 1.01 -18.74
C PRO A 54 14.06 2.49 -18.33
N ILE A 55 14.29 2.74 -17.03
CA ILE A 55 14.30 4.10 -16.45
C ILE A 55 15.40 5.00 -16.99
N SER A 56 16.50 4.42 -17.49
CA SER A 56 17.65 5.15 -18.02
C SER A 56 17.45 5.66 -19.47
N GLU A 57 16.41 5.18 -20.12
CA GLU A 57 16.11 5.57 -21.50
C GLU A 57 15.33 6.89 -21.57
N ALA A 58 15.32 7.49 -22.77
CA ALA A 58 14.56 8.72 -23.02
C ALA A 58 13.02 8.48 -23.09
N THR A 59 12.60 7.22 -23.11
CA THR A 59 11.20 6.82 -23.03
C THR A 59 10.66 7.02 -21.62
N GLY A 60 9.45 7.59 -21.48
CA GLY A 60 8.80 7.72 -20.18
C GLY A 60 8.35 6.37 -19.64
N SER A 61 8.81 5.99 -18.46
CA SER A 61 8.32 4.83 -17.71
C SER A 61 7.47 5.30 -16.54
N MET A 62 6.30 4.70 -16.33
CA MET A 62 5.41 5.03 -15.22
C MET A 62 5.31 3.84 -14.27
N ILE A 63 5.34 4.13 -12.97
CA ILE A 63 5.08 3.16 -11.92
C ILE A 63 3.98 3.67 -11.00
N VAL A 64 3.15 2.75 -10.52
CA VAL A 64 2.17 2.97 -9.47
C VAL A 64 2.47 1.95 -8.38
N ASP A 65 2.89 2.45 -7.23
CA ASP A 65 3.18 1.65 -6.04
C ASP A 65 2.08 1.89 -5.01
N ILE A 66 1.40 0.81 -4.59
CA ILE A 66 0.29 0.87 -3.64
C ILE A 66 0.68 0.04 -2.41
N GLY A 67 1.11 0.73 -1.37
CA GLY A 67 1.44 0.13 -0.08
C GLY A 67 0.23 -0.04 0.84
N GLY A 68 0.48 -0.17 2.14
CA GLY A 68 -0.57 -0.17 3.16
C GLY A 68 -1.14 1.23 3.40
N GLY A 69 -0.30 2.21 3.72
CA GLY A 69 -0.70 3.56 4.08
C GLY A 69 -0.62 4.59 2.96
N THR A 70 0.22 4.38 1.94
CA THR A 70 0.48 5.33 0.86
C THR A 70 0.40 4.67 -0.51
N SER A 71 -0.04 5.45 -1.50
CA SER A 71 0.07 5.11 -2.93
C SER A 71 0.96 6.15 -3.60
N GLU A 72 1.99 5.70 -4.29
CA GLU A 72 2.94 6.56 -5.01
C GLU A 72 2.83 6.33 -6.52
N ILE A 73 2.73 7.43 -7.24
CA ILE A 73 2.70 7.43 -8.71
C ILE A 73 3.92 8.22 -9.18
N ALA A 74 4.70 7.64 -10.06
CA ALA A 74 5.88 8.32 -10.60
C ALA A 74 6.05 8.04 -12.09
N VAL A 75 6.50 9.07 -12.80
CA VAL A 75 6.96 8.97 -14.18
C VAL A 75 8.45 9.27 -14.21
N MET A 76 9.21 8.40 -14.83
CA MET A 76 10.67 8.46 -14.91
C MET A 76 11.14 8.49 -16.35
N SER A 77 12.22 9.21 -16.60
CA SER A 77 12.93 9.23 -17.88
C SER A 77 14.37 9.65 -17.64
N LEU A 78 15.32 9.13 -18.43
CA LEU A 78 16.75 9.48 -18.35
C LEU A 78 17.33 9.32 -16.93
N GLY A 79 16.90 8.32 -16.20
CA GLY A 79 17.38 8.02 -14.85
C GLY A 79 16.86 8.93 -13.74
N GLY A 80 15.90 9.83 -14.02
CA GLY A 80 15.34 10.78 -13.08
C GLY A 80 13.83 10.74 -12.99
N LEU A 81 13.29 11.26 -11.88
CA LEU A 81 11.86 11.50 -11.71
C LEU A 81 11.45 12.75 -12.50
N VAL A 82 10.54 12.58 -13.45
CA VAL A 82 9.92 13.65 -14.22
C VAL A 82 8.69 14.21 -13.49
N TYR A 83 7.91 13.30 -12.92
CA TYR A 83 6.72 13.60 -12.15
C TYR A 83 6.56 12.57 -11.03
N SER A 84 6.12 13.01 -9.86
CA SER A 84 5.76 12.11 -8.78
C SER A 84 4.62 12.69 -7.94
N LYS A 85 3.78 11.82 -7.42
CA LYS A 85 2.72 12.17 -6.49
C LYS A 85 2.54 11.06 -5.47
N SER A 86 2.52 11.44 -4.20
CA SER A 86 2.21 10.54 -3.08
C SER A 86 0.83 10.86 -2.52
N LEU A 87 0.03 9.83 -2.28
CA LEU A 87 -1.31 9.90 -1.72
C LEU A 87 -1.34 9.07 -0.44
N ARG A 88 -1.91 9.62 0.64
CA ARG A 88 -2.12 8.89 1.90
C ARG A 88 -3.41 8.06 1.89
N VAL A 89 -3.63 7.34 0.80
CA VAL A 89 -4.75 6.43 0.61
C VAL A 89 -4.21 5.17 -0.07
N ALA A 90 -4.32 4.03 0.59
CA ALA A 90 -3.82 2.76 0.09
C ALA A 90 -4.55 1.57 0.75
N GLY A 91 -3.91 0.42 0.89
CA GLY A 91 -4.51 -0.82 1.35
C GLY A 91 -5.28 -0.73 2.67
N ASP A 92 -4.77 0.00 3.65
CA ASP A 92 -5.40 0.15 4.97
C ASP A 92 -6.72 0.94 4.90
N ALA A 93 -6.77 1.94 4.01
CA ALA A 93 -8.00 2.68 3.75
C ALA A 93 -9.06 1.80 3.08
N MET A 94 -8.65 0.88 2.20
CA MET A 94 -9.53 -0.10 1.59
C MET A 94 -10.07 -1.08 2.63
N ASP A 95 -9.23 -1.59 3.53
CA ASP A 95 -9.65 -2.48 4.61
C ASP A 95 -10.65 -1.80 5.55
N SER A 96 -10.38 -0.55 5.92
CA SER A 96 -11.29 0.26 6.73
C SER A 96 -12.64 0.49 6.04
N ALA A 97 -12.64 0.69 4.73
CA ALA A 97 -13.87 0.82 3.94
C ALA A 97 -14.70 -0.47 3.98
N ILE A 98 -14.05 -1.64 3.86
CA ILE A 98 -14.71 -2.95 3.97
C ILE A 98 -15.30 -3.15 5.37
N VAL A 99 -14.53 -2.87 6.43
CA VAL A 99 -15.04 -2.97 7.83
C VAL A 99 -16.28 -2.10 8.01
N ASN A 100 -16.24 -0.86 7.54
CA ASN A 100 -17.37 0.07 7.65
C ASN A 100 -18.59 -0.40 6.85
N TYR A 101 -18.36 -0.95 5.66
CA TYR A 101 -19.42 -1.51 4.84
C TYR A 101 -20.10 -2.70 5.54
N MET A 102 -19.31 -3.66 6.04
CA MET A 102 -19.83 -4.82 6.76
C MET A 102 -20.64 -4.42 8.01
N ARG A 103 -20.18 -3.39 8.70
CA ARG A 103 -20.91 -2.84 9.84
C ARG A 103 -22.24 -2.22 9.44
N LYS A 104 -22.25 -1.43 8.38
CA LYS A 104 -23.41 -0.64 7.94
C LYS A 104 -24.48 -1.51 7.29
N GLU A 105 -24.09 -2.36 6.34
CA GLU A 105 -25.05 -3.12 5.55
C GLU A 105 -25.48 -4.44 6.21
N TYR A 106 -24.55 -5.11 6.91
CA TYR A 106 -24.81 -6.43 7.48
C TYR A 106 -24.93 -6.44 9.02
N ASN A 107 -24.72 -5.29 9.69
CA ASN A 107 -24.57 -5.18 11.14
C ASN A 107 -23.53 -6.16 11.69
N LEU A 108 -22.47 -6.42 10.93
CA LEU A 108 -21.45 -7.39 11.24
C LEU A 108 -20.12 -6.71 11.59
N LEU A 109 -19.58 -6.99 12.76
CA LEU A 109 -18.25 -6.56 13.15
C LEU A 109 -17.23 -7.61 12.70
N ILE A 110 -16.29 -7.18 11.87
CA ILE A 110 -15.14 -7.97 11.43
C ILE A 110 -13.84 -7.26 11.84
N GLY A 111 -12.75 -8.02 11.95
CA GLY A 111 -11.41 -7.47 12.20
C GLY A 111 -10.68 -7.14 10.89
N ASP A 112 -9.58 -6.36 11.01
CA ASP A 112 -8.77 -5.90 9.88
C ASP A 112 -8.20 -7.06 9.06
N THR A 113 -7.76 -8.14 9.70
CA THR A 113 -7.27 -9.35 9.01
C THR A 113 -8.34 -10.03 8.16
N THR A 114 -9.61 -9.94 8.57
CA THR A 114 -10.74 -10.46 7.77
C THR A 114 -11.03 -9.53 6.60
N ALA A 115 -10.98 -8.22 6.82
CA ALA A 115 -11.15 -7.22 5.76
C ALA A 115 -10.07 -7.36 4.69
N GLU A 116 -8.82 -7.55 5.09
CA GLU A 116 -7.70 -7.79 4.17
C GLU A 116 -7.90 -9.06 3.32
N LYS A 117 -8.40 -10.14 3.93
CA LYS A 117 -8.74 -11.36 3.18
C LYS A 117 -9.84 -11.09 2.16
N ILE A 118 -10.91 -10.41 2.56
CA ILE A 118 -12.00 -10.03 1.65
C ILE A 118 -11.43 -9.20 0.49
N LYS A 119 -10.59 -8.22 0.77
CA LYS A 119 -9.93 -7.40 -0.25
C LYS A 119 -9.14 -8.24 -1.25
N LYS A 120 -8.35 -9.20 -0.77
CA LYS A 120 -7.49 -10.04 -1.62
C LYS A 120 -8.27 -11.06 -2.44
N GLU A 121 -9.35 -11.63 -1.89
CA GLU A 121 -10.09 -12.70 -2.54
C GLU A 121 -11.26 -12.21 -3.38
N MET A 122 -11.89 -11.11 -2.97
CA MET A 122 -13.08 -10.56 -3.62
C MET A 122 -12.81 -9.22 -4.32
N GLY A 123 -11.60 -8.64 -4.13
CA GLY A 123 -11.24 -7.36 -4.71
C GLY A 123 -11.18 -7.41 -6.23
N THR A 124 -12.02 -6.63 -6.90
CA THR A 124 -12.02 -6.48 -8.35
C THR A 124 -12.35 -5.05 -8.74
N ALA A 125 -11.69 -4.54 -9.79
CA ALA A 125 -12.01 -3.26 -10.39
C ALA A 125 -13.16 -3.36 -11.40
N ILE A 126 -13.41 -4.56 -11.92
CA ILE A 126 -14.48 -4.84 -12.89
C ILE A 126 -15.19 -6.10 -12.38
N PRO A 127 -16.49 -6.01 -12.04
CA PRO A 127 -17.25 -7.19 -11.63
C PRO A 127 -17.29 -8.21 -12.76
N THR A 128 -16.82 -9.42 -12.49
CA THR A 128 -16.73 -10.49 -13.48
C THR A 128 -17.79 -11.57 -13.30
N GLY A 129 -18.54 -11.55 -12.19
CA GLY A 129 -19.51 -12.59 -11.93
C GLY A 129 -20.25 -12.47 -10.61
N THR A 130 -20.91 -13.54 -10.25
CA THR A 130 -21.73 -13.71 -9.03
C THR A 130 -20.97 -14.47 -7.95
N ASN A 131 -19.66 -14.31 -7.88
CA ASN A 131 -18.87 -14.97 -6.83
C ASN A 131 -19.35 -14.52 -5.46
N THR A 132 -19.57 -15.49 -4.58
CA THR A 132 -19.96 -15.24 -3.19
C THR A 132 -18.86 -15.72 -2.25
N TYR A 133 -18.62 -14.94 -1.19
CA TYR A 133 -17.62 -15.25 -0.18
C TYR A 133 -18.25 -15.26 1.22
N PRO A 134 -18.11 -16.34 1.99
CA PRO A 134 -18.64 -16.41 3.35
C PRO A 134 -17.75 -15.62 4.31
N VAL A 135 -18.33 -14.66 5.01
CA VAL A 135 -17.66 -13.83 6.00
C VAL A 135 -18.23 -14.12 7.39
N LYS A 136 -17.34 -14.44 8.31
CA LYS A 136 -17.67 -14.65 9.74
C LYS A 136 -17.32 -13.44 10.55
N GLY A 137 -18.23 -13.03 11.43
CA GLY A 137 -18.02 -11.91 12.32
C GLY A 137 -18.96 -11.94 13.52
N ARG A 138 -18.99 -10.87 14.30
CA ARG A 138 -19.90 -10.71 15.43
C ARG A 138 -21.07 -9.83 15.02
N ASP A 139 -22.29 -10.34 15.18
CA ASP A 139 -23.50 -9.54 15.00
C ASP A 139 -23.57 -8.41 16.03
N LEU A 140 -23.74 -7.19 15.57
CA LEU A 140 -23.75 -6.00 16.44
C LEU A 140 -25.06 -5.86 17.25
N ARG A 141 -26.14 -6.56 16.85
CA ARG A 141 -27.43 -6.50 17.57
C ARG A 141 -27.50 -7.54 18.67
N SER A 142 -27.15 -8.79 18.34
CA SER A 142 -27.26 -9.93 19.28
C SER A 142 -25.97 -10.21 20.04
N GLY A 143 -24.82 -9.70 19.53
CA GLY A 143 -23.51 -9.98 20.09
C GLY A 143 -22.98 -11.40 19.80
N THR A 144 -23.74 -12.21 19.06
CA THR A 144 -23.40 -13.61 18.74
C THR A 144 -22.57 -13.72 17.46
N PRO A 145 -21.82 -14.83 17.26
CA PRO A 145 -21.19 -15.12 15.98
C PRO A 145 -22.24 -15.25 14.86
N LYS A 146 -21.95 -14.65 13.71
CA LYS A 146 -22.80 -14.69 12.52
C LYS A 146 -21.96 -14.85 11.28
N GLU A 147 -22.49 -15.58 10.30
CA GLU A 147 -21.91 -15.70 8.97
C GLU A 147 -22.84 -15.07 7.93
N VAL A 148 -22.26 -14.32 6.99
CA VAL A 148 -22.98 -13.72 5.86
C VAL A 148 -22.23 -13.98 4.58
N ASN A 149 -22.96 -14.18 3.48
CA ASN A 149 -22.36 -14.26 2.14
C ASN A 149 -22.36 -12.88 1.51
N ILE A 150 -21.20 -12.43 1.07
CA ILE A 150 -21.01 -11.18 0.32
C ILE A 150 -20.74 -11.48 -1.15
N THR A 151 -21.01 -10.53 -2.01
CA THR A 151 -20.74 -10.62 -3.46
C THR A 151 -19.65 -9.63 -3.86
N GLU A 152 -19.10 -9.75 -5.07
CA GLU A 152 -18.10 -8.84 -5.63
C GLU A 152 -18.55 -7.37 -5.66
N ALA A 153 -19.84 -7.09 -5.57
CA ALA A 153 -20.37 -5.73 -5.50
C ALA A 153 -19.78 -4.90 -4.33
N VAL A 154 -19.36 -5.57 -3.24
CA VAL A 154 -18.70 -4.93 -2.08
C VAL A 154 -17.41 -4.22 -2.51
N SER A 155 -16.59 -4.88 -3.32
CA SER A 155 -15.30 -4.31 -3.74
C SER A 155 -15.47 -3.19 -4.76
N TYR A 156 -16.39 -3.37 -5.71
CA TYR A 156 -16.62 -2.38 -6.77
C TYR A 156 -17.16 -1.04 -6.24
N THR A 157 -18.10 -1.08 -5.30
CA THR A 157 -18.76 0.14 -4.80
C THR A 157 -17.95 0.89 -3.73
N HIS A 158 -17.04 0.22 -3.04
CA HIS A 158 -16.38 0.76 -1.85
C HIS A 158 -14.85 0.80 -1.93
N LEU A 159 -14.24 0.01 -2.82
CA LEU A 159 -12.79 0.01 -3.04
C LEU A 159 -12.35 0.90 -4.21
N THR A 160 -13.27 1.44 -5.00
CA THR A 160 -12.91 2.49 -5.96
C THR A 160 -12.36 3.67 -5.17
N LEU A 161 -11.08 3.96 -5.37
CA LEU A 161 -10.45 5.17 -4.85
C LEU A 161 -11.40 6.34 -5.13
N PRO A 162 -11.78 7.13 -4.12
CA PRO A 162 -12.69 8.22 -4.35
C PRO A 162 -12.08 9.16 -5.39
N THR A 163 -12.64 9.14 -6.59
CA THR A 163 -12.27 10.02 -7.71
C THR A 163 -12.46 11.50 -7.40
N ARG A 164 -12.94 11.83 -6.21
CA ARG A 164 -13.13 13.19 -5.69
C ARG A 164 -11.85 13.92 -5.26
N LEU A 165 -10.66 13.32 -5.42
CA LEU A 165 -9.38 13.97 -5.10
C LEU A 165 -8.61 14.43 -6.35
N MET A 166 -9.27 14.48 -7.49
CA MET A 166 -8.73 15.17 -8.66
C MET A 166 -9.35 16.54 -8.82
#